data_6a954c85045588dc4bdd5d7a5172dcf1
#
_entry.id   6a954c85045588dc4bdd5d7a5172dcf1
#
_cell.length_a   1.000
_cell.length_b   1.000
_cell.length_c   1.000
_cell.angle_alpha   90.00
_cell.angle_beta   90.00
_cell.angle_gamma   90.00
#
_symmetry.space_group_name_H-M   'P 1'
#
loop_
_entity.id
_entity.type
_entity.pdbx_description
1 polymer ?
#
loop_
_entity_poly.entity_id
_entity_poly.type
_entity_poly.pdbx_seq_one_letter_code
_entity_poly.pdbx_strand_id
1 'polypeptide(L)'
;MRHLLIILSILLLSSPVIGDNHKGETLYGWGKCCDYVWKGFGDKETQPKYPGDVENGKPNGLGILIDPDGIKYVGEWIHRWKNGQGTFTWSDGGEYVGSWKNGTRWNGTFYDKNGNIIYKYVNGR
;
A
#
# COMPACT_ATOMS: atom_id res chain seq x y z
N MET A 1 -13.46 13.88 -5.71
CA MET A 1 -13.29 12.89 -6.71
C MET A 1 -12.23 11.92 -6.32
N ARG A 2 -11.05 12.46 -6.07
CA ARG A 2 -9.93 11.63 -5.71
C ARG A 2 -10.19 10.77 -4.48
N HIS A 3 -10.86 11.33 -3.46
CA HIS A 3 -11.15 10.58 -2.26
C HIS A 3 -12.13 9.45 -2.50
N LEU A 4 -13.02 9.64 -3.44
CA LEU A 4 -13.96 8.62 -3.78
C LEU A 4 -13.27 7.40 -4.40
N LEU A 5 -12.26 7.67 -5.22
CA LEU A 5 -11.51 6.57 -5.83
C LEU A 5 -10.75 5.78 -4.78
N ILE A 6 -10.21 6.46 -3.78
CA ILE A 6 -9.50 5.78 -2.71
C ILE A 6 -10.44 4.90 -1.92
N ILE A 7 -11.63 5.40 -1.62
CA ILE A 7 -12.61 4.63 -0.90
C ILE A 7 -13.01 3.40 -1.70
N LEU A 8 -13.18 3.56 -2.99
CA LEU A 8 -13.52 2.45 -3.85
C LEU A 8 -12.44 1.38 -3.85
N SER A 9 -11.18 1.81 -3.86
CA SER A 9 -10.08 0.86 -3.81
C SER A 9 -10.08 0.07 -2.51
N ILE A 10 -10.38 0.73 -1.40
CA ILE A 10 -10.46 0.06 -0.12
C ILE A 10 -11.59 -0.96 -0.12
N LEU A 11 -12.72 -0.61 -0.71
CA LEU A 11 -13.84 -1.53 -0.79
C LEU A 11 -13.48 -2.76 -1.63
N LEU A 12 -12.75 -2.55 -2.71
CA LEU A 12 -12.33 -3.68 -3.52
C LEU A 12 -11.39 -4.61 -2.75
N LEU A 13 -10.52 -4.02 -1.94
CA LEU A 13 -9.62 -4.82 -1.16
C LEU A 13 -10.33 -5.58 -0.05
N SER A 14 -11.43 -5.06 0.41
CA SER A 14 -12.18 -5.74 1.44
C SER A 14 -13.14 -6.77 0.86
N SER A 15 -13.24 -6.85 -0.44
CA SER A 15 -14.09 -7.80 -1.09
C SER A 15 -13.56 -9.22 -0.91
N PRO A 16 -14.39 -10.12 -0.55
CA PRO A 16 -13.89 -11.45 -0.24
C PRO A 16 -13.70 -12.35 -1.42
N VAL A 17 -13.36 -11.86 -2.49
CA VAL A 17 -13.26 -12.58 -3.60
C VAL A 17 -12.17 -13.44 -3.71
N ILE A 18 -11.26 -13.31 -3.08
CA ILE A 18 -10.18 -13.77 -3.36
C ILE A 18 -9.84 -15.08 -3.10
N GLY A 19 -9.09 -15.59 -3.63
CA GLY A 19 -8.67 -16.74 -3.57
C GLY A 19 -8.41 -17.25 -2.31
N ASP A 20 -8.69 -18.14 -2.04
CA ASP A 20 -8.62 -18.91 -1.16
C ASP A 20 -7.40 -19.04 -0.41
N ASN A 21 -6.36 -18.75 -0.84
CA ASN A 21 -5.16 -18.98 -0.17
C ASN A 21 -4.78 -17.94 0.78
N HIS A 22 -5.54 -16.91 0.89
CA HIS A 22 -5.08 -15.78 1.67
C HIS A 22 -5.85 -15.57 2.94
N LYS A 23 -6.89 -16.17 3.11
CA LYS A 23 -7.62 -16.28 4.31
C LYS A 23 -7.52 -15.20 5.31
N GLY A 24 -7.35 -14.01 4.92
CA GLY A 24 -7.26 -12.91 5.85
C GLY A 24 -5.97 -12.87 6.65
N GLU A 25 -4.98 -13.54 6.16
CA GLU A 25 -3.69 -13.54 6.80
C GLU A 25 -3.12 -12.14 6.85
N THR A 26 -2.51 -11.77 7.95
CA THR A 26 -1.85 -10.49 8.09
C THR A 26 -0.36 -10.72 8.25
N LEU A 27 0.41 -10.02 7.46
CA LEU A 27 1.87 -10.05 7.59
C LEU A 27 2.33 -8.82 8.36
N TYR A 28 3.48 -8.96 9.00
CA TYR A 28 4.13 -7.86 9.73
C TYR A 28 5.51 -7.63 9.15
N GLY A 29 5.88 -6.37 9.03
CA GLY A 29 7.20 -6.01 8.49
C GLY A 29 8.25 -5.96 9.56
N TRP A 30 9.35 -6.67 9.33
CA TRP A 30 10.50 -6.70 10.23
C TRP A 30 11.68 -6.03 9.52
N GLY A 31 12.44 -5.24 10.26
CA GLY A 31 13.61 -4.57 9.71
C GLY A 31 13.33 -3.12 9.36
N LYS A 32 14.08 -2.58 8.45
CA LYS A 32 13.98 -1.16 8.12
C LYS A 32 13.10 -0.94 6.92
N CYS A 33 12.41 0.20 6.92
CA CYS A 33 11.69 0.62 5.75
C CYS A 33 12.67 0.84 4.62
N CYS A 34 12.39 0.47 3.50
CA CYS A 34 11.20 -0.15 2.98
C CYS A 34 11.55 -1.48 2.37
N ASP A 35 12.47 -2.14 3.01
CA ASP A 35 12.97 -3.44 2.61
C ASP A 35 12.63 -4.44 3.73
N TYR A 36 11.35 -4.53 4.03
CA TYR A 36 10.90 -5.37 5.12
C TYR A 36 11.02 -6.85 4.81
N VAL A 37 11.35 -7.62 5.85
CA VAL A 37 11.16 -9.06 5.82
C VAL A 37 9.77 -9.30 6.39
N TRP A 38 8.92 -9.97 5.65
CA TRP A 38 7.52 -10.17 6.03
C TRP A 38 7.35 -11.48 6.76
N LYS A 39 6.62 -11.44 7.87
CA LYS A 39 6.34 -12.63 8.68
C LYS A 39 4.88 -12.60 9.15
N GLY A 40 4.33 -13.76 9.41
CA GLY A 40 2.94 -13.89 9.85
C GLY A 40 2.72 -13.51 11.31
N PHE A 41 3.71 -12.96 11.99
CA PHE A 41 3.59 -12.54 13.37
C PHE A 41 4.37 -11.27 13.61
N GLY A 42 3.95 -10.50 14.59
CA GLY A 42 4.61 -9.23 14.92
C GLY A 42 3.77 -8.43 15.88
N ASP A 43 4.22 -7.21 16.16
CA ASP A 43 3.57 -6.32 17.09
C ASP A 43 2.85 -5.21 16.31
N LYS A 44 1.53 -5.21 16.37
CA LYS A 44 0.74 -4.24 15.61
C LYS A 44 0.93 -2.80 16.09
N GLU A 45 1.51 -2.62 17.26
CA GLU A 45 1.70 -1.27 17.78
C GLU A 45 3.00 -0.64 17.31
N THR A 46 3.97 -1.45 16.95
CA THR A 46 5.29 -0.95 16.61
C THR A 46 5.78 -1.33 15.23
N GLN A 47 5.09 -2.23 14.55
CA GLN A 47 5.52 -2.71 13.25
C GLN A 47 4.49 -2.47 12.17
N PRO A 48 4.90 -2.24 10.93
CA PRO A 48 3.96 -2.16 9.83
C PRO A 48 3.24 -3.48 9.67
N LYS A 49 1.97 -3.42 9.33
CA LYS A 49 1.21 -4.63 9.05
C LYS A 49 0.60 -4.56 7.66
N TYR A 50 0.38 -5.72 7.10
CA TYR A 50 -0.13 -5.86 5.75
C TYR A 50 -1.27 -6.86 5.76
N PRO A 51 -2.51 -6.42 5.78
CA PRO A 51 -3.64 -7.28 5.49
C PRO A 51 -3.89 -7.24 3.98
N GLY A 52 -3.89 -8.39 3.35
CA GLY A 52 -4.11 -8.42 1.92
C GLY A 52 -3.70 -9.75 1.31
N ASP A 53 -3.53 -9.75 -0.01
CA ASP A 53 -3.16 -10.94 -0.74
C ASP A 53 -1.70 -11.29 -0.48
N VAL A 54 -1.44 -12.56 -0.26
CA VAL A 54 -0.11 -13.06 0.09
C VAL A 54 0.23 -14.24 -0.79
N GLU A 55 1.45 -14.28 -1.27
CA GLU A 55 1.95 -15.44 -2.00
C GLU A 55 3.36 -15.73 -1.52
N ASN A 56 3.60 -16.98 -1.14
CA ASN A 56 4.91 -17.41 -0.62
C ASN A 56 5.38 -16.54 0.55
N GLY A 57 4.45 -16.16 1.42
CA GLY A 57 4.77 -15.37 2.61
C GLY A 57 5.07 -13.91 2.35
N LYS A 58 4.77 -13.40 1.16
CA LYS A 58 5.06 -12.01 0.80
C LYS A 58 3.83 -11.33 0.23
N PRO A 59 3.73 -10.00 0.39
CA PRO A 59 2.66 -9.26 -0.28
C PRO A 59 2.70 -9.51 -1.78
N ASN A 60 1.57 -9.86 -2.35
CA ASN A 60 1.45 -10.12 -3.78
C ASN A 60 -0.01 -10.09 -4.17
N GLY A 61 -0.41 -9.17 -5.03
CA GLY A 61 -1.79 -8.95 -5.40
C GLY A 61 -2.29 -7.62 -4.88
N LEU A 62 -3.47 -7.60 -4.27
CA LEU A 62 -4.02 -6.37 -3.70
C LEU A 62 -3.83 -6.38 -2.19
N GLY A 63 -3.40 -5.28 -1.63
CA GLY A 63 -3.19 -5.21 -0.19
C GLY A 63 -3.00 -3.81 0.34
N ILE A 64 -3.02 -3.72 1.67
CA ILE A 64 -2.89 -2.47 2.39
C ILE A 64 -1.67 -2.56 3.29
N LEU A 65 -0.82 -1.56 3.25
CA LEU A 65 0.24 -1.43 4.22
C LEU A 65 -0.18 -0.36 5.22
N ILE A 66 -0.14 -0.69 6.49
CA ILE A 66 -0.49 0.24 7.57
C ILE A 66 0.70 0.33 8.51
N ASP A 67 1.25 1.54 8.60
CA ASP A 67 2.39 1.77 9.46
C ASP A 67 1.91 2.42 10.76
N PRO A 68 2.48 2.08 11.91
CA PRO A 68 2.04 2.66 13.18
C PRO A 68 2.10 4.18 13.23
N ASP A 69 2.93 4.81 12.42
CA ASP A 69 3.04 6.28 12.44
C ASP A 69 2.03 6.95 11.52
N GLY A 70 1.10 6.20 10.93
CA GLY A 70 0.04 6.81 10.14
C GLY A 70 0.22 6.74 8.65
N ILE A 71 1.33 6.20 8.18
CA ILE A 71 1.54 6.00 6.75
C ILE A 71 0.71 4.82 6.28
N LYS A 72 0.13 4.93 5.11
CA LYS A 72 -0.69 3.86 4.55
C LYS A 72 -0.48 3.76 3.04
N TYR A 73 -0.44 2.54 2.52
CA TYR A 73 -0.47 2.31 1.08
C TYR A 73 -1.59 1.34 0.77
N VAL A 74 -2.39 1.65 -0.22
CA VAL A 74 -3.47 0.78 -0.70
C VAL A 74 -3.25 0.57 -2.18
N GLY A 75 -3.02 -0.66 -2.60
CA GLY A 75 -2.81 -0.90 -4.02
C GLY A 75 -2.25 -2.28 -4.34
N GLU A 76 -1.60 -2.34 -5.48
CA GLU A 76 -1.10 -3.59 -6.04
C GLU A 76 0.33 -3.87 -5.60
N TRP A 77 0.63 -5.14 -5.47
CA TRP A 77 1.92 -5.62 -4.99
C TRP A 77 2.39 -6.79 -5.85
N ILE A 78 3.69 -6.88 -6.08
CA ILE A 78 4.33 -8.03 -6.70
C ILE A 78 5.57 -8.37 -5.89
N HIS A 79 5.62 -9.60 -5.38
CA HIS A 79 6.81 -10.09 -4.67
C HIS A 79 7.32 -9.11 -3.62
N ARG A 80 6.44 -8.67 -2.73
CA ARG A 80 6.73 -7.74 -1.63
C ARG A 80 6.96 -6.28 -2.03
N TRP A 81 6.89 -5.95 -3.31
CA TRP A 81 7.10 -4.57 -3.74
C TRP A 81 5.79 -3.96 -4.24
N LYS A 82 5.59 -2.67 -3.94
CA LYS A 82 4.50 -1.92 -4.55
C LYS A 82 4.71 -1.92 -6.06
N ASN A 83 3.70 -2.28 -6.80
CA ASN A 83 3.83 -2.42 -8.24
C ASN A 83 2.45 -2.34 -8.87
N GLY A 84 2.26 -1.51 -9.88
CA GLY A 84 0.94 -1.26 -10.45
C GLY A 84 0.31 -0.03 -9.85
N GLN A 85 -0.99 0.02 -9.73
CA GLN A 85 -1.68 1.21 -9.23
C GLN A 85 -1.77 1.19 -7.71
N GLY A 86 -1.61 2.36 -7.10
CA GLY A 86 -1.74 2.45 -5.66
C GLY A 86 -1.78 3.88 -5.15
N THR A 87 -2.26 4.04 -3.92
CA THR A 87 -2.31 5.31 -3.24
C THR A 87 -1.49 5.23 -1.95
N PHE A 88 -0.57 6.14 -1.82
CA PHE A 88 0.27 6.25 -0.64
C PHE A 88 -0.16 7.50 0.12
N THR A 89 -0.47 7.34 1.41
CA THR A 89 -0.89 8.44 2.26
C THR A 89 0.17 8.65 3.35
N TRP A 90 0.66 9.87 3.47
CA TRP A 90 1.59 10.22 4.52
C TRP A 90 0.85 10.54 5.81
N SER A 91 1.58 10.57 6.91
CA SER A 91 0.97 10.82 8.21
C SER A 91 0.29 12.19 8.32
N ASP A 92 0.71 13.16 7.51
CA ASP A 92 0.08 14.48 7.53
C ASP A 92 -1.16 14.57 6.64
N GLY A 93 -1.50 13.50 5.95
CA GLY A 93 -2.68 13.47 5.08
C GLY A 93 -2.41 13.75 3.61
N GLY A 94 -1.19 14.08 3.25
CA GLY A 94 -0.83 14.20 1.85
C GLY A 94 -0.83 12.84 1.17
N GLU A 95 -0.99 12.83 -0.16
CA GLU A 95 -1.12 11.57 -0.89
C GLU A 95 -0.35 11.57 -2.19
N TYR A 96 0.09 10.38 -2.58
CA TYR A 96 0.51 10.14 -3.95
C TYR A 96 -0.46 9.11 -4.54
N VAL A 97 -1.03 9.42 -5.69
CA VAL A 97 -1.97 8.53 -6.38
C VAL A 97 -1.41 8.25 -7.76
N GLY A 98 -1.13 7.00 -8.05
CA GLY A 98 -0.60 6.67 -9.36
C GLY A 98 0.03 5.30 -9.43
N SER A 99 0.91 5.12 -10.41
CA SER A 99 1.55 3.84 -10.62
C SER A 99 2.87 3.72 -9.87
N TRP A 100 3.24 2.49 -9.62
CA TRP A 100 4.45 2.12 -8.90
C TRP A 100 5.20 1.07 -9.71
N LYS A 101 6.49 1.05 -9.59
CA LYS A 101 7.31 0.11 -10.31
C LYS A 101 8.42 -0.34 -9.37
N ASN A 102 8.37 -1.61 -8.98
CA ASN A 102 9.35 -2.21 -8.07
C ASN A 102 9.60 -1.36 -6.82
N GLY A 103 8.52 -0.92 -6.18
CA GLY A 103 8.61 -0.15 -4.96
C GLY A 103 8.81 1.35 -5.14
N THR A 104 8.98 1.81 -6.38
CA THR A 104 9.25 3.22 -6.67
C THR A 104 8.04 3.86 -7.35
N ARG A 105 7.73 5.09 -6.99
CA ARG A 105 6.67 5.86 -7.68
C ARG A 105 7.07 6.05 -9.13
N TRP A 106 6.12 5.91 -10.04
CA TRP A 106 6.44 5.97 -11.47
C TRP A 106 5.69 7.08 -12.18
N ASN A 107 4.39 6.96 -12.37
CA ASN A 107 3.58 8.00 -12.97
C ASN A 107 2.39 8.30 -12.08
N GLY A 108 2.29 9.52 -11.58
CA GLY A 108 1.18 9.85 -10.69
C GLY A 108 1.23 11.28 -10.20
N THR A 109 0.36 11.59 -9.27
CA THR A 109 0.16 12.95 -8.80
C THR A 109 0.28 13.01 -7.28
N PHE A 110 0.98 14.02 -6.80
CA PHE A 110 1.07 14.31 -5.38
C PHE A 110 0.06 15.36 -5.01
N TYR A 111 -0.64 15.12 -3.91
CA TYR A 111 -1.64 16.04 -3.37
C TYR A 111 -1.28 16.41 -1.95
N ASP A 112 -1.58 17.64 -1.55
CA ASP A 112 -1.41 18.01 -0.16
C ASP A 112 -2.62 17.50 0.65
N LYS A 113 -2.61 17.73 1.94
CA LYS A 113 -3.68 17.22 2.82
C LYS A 113 -5.06 17.82 2.48
N ASN A 114 -5.09 18.94 1.78
CA ASN A 114 -6.34 19.60 1.40
C ASN A 114 -6.80 19.18 0.01
N GLY A 115 -6.06 18.31 -0.65
CA GLY A 115 -6.44 17.82 -1.95
C GLY A 115 -5.90 18.63 -3.13
N ASN A 116 -5.05 19.60 -2.87
CA ASN A 116 -4.47 20.41 -3.94
C ASN A 116 -3.30 19.67 -4.57
N ILE A 117 -3.15 19.79 -5.87
CA ILE A 117 -2.04 19.16 -6.56
C ILE A 117 -0.75 19.92 -6.24
N ILE A 118 0.27 19.19 -5.79
CA ILE A 118 1.57 19.75 -5.52
C ILE A 118 2.44 19.62 -6.75
N TYR A 119 2.57 18.43 -7.29
CA TYR A 119 3.32 18.18 -8.52
C TYR A 119 3.03 16.79 -9.04
N LYS A 120 3.55 16.47 -10.22
CA LYS A 120 3.32 15.18 -10.86
C LYS A 120 4.64 14.48 -11.12
N TYR A 121 4.58 13.14 -11.00
CA TYR A 121 5.70 12.28 -11.36
C TYR A 121 5.46 11.75 -12.75
N VAL A 122 6.52 11.77 -13.55
CA VAL A 122 6.48 11.17 -14.87
C VAL A 122 7.74 10.33 -15.01
N ASN A 123 7.57 9.04 -15.27
CA ASN A 123 8.67 8.10 -15.44
C ASN A 123 9.66 8.13 -14.28
N GLY A 124 9.11 8.20 -13.06
CA GLY A 124 9.94 8.11 -11.85
C GLY A 124 10.57 9.40 -11.38
N ARG A 125 10.20 10.52 -11.92
CA ARG A 125 10.76 11.80 -11.45
C ARG A 125 9.81 12.99 -11.60
#